data_ff88e6094421c84ec985c56deaab7479
#
_entry.id   ff88e6094421c84ec985c56deaab7479
#
_cell.length_a   1.000
_cell.length_b   1.000
_cell.length_c   1.000
_cell.angle_alpha   90.00
_cell.angle_beta   90.00
_cell.angle_gamma   90.00
#
_symmetry.space_group_name_H-M   'P 1'
#
loop_
_entity.id
_entity.type
_entity.pdbx_description
1 polymer ?
#
loop_
_entity_poly.entity_id
_entity_poly.type
_entity_poly.pdbx_seq_one_letter_code
_entity_poly.pdbx_strand_id
1 'polypeptide(L)'
;TLTVIASESYESFVKGLQSEIAEDVFGKQSRKADVCRDIEVIIPENARSRRVELKVDQEKLNGEEFSALWSNICLKSTYTVNFDTEKLVEDAVKILNRELHIQDMRFKGKNEAAKSVVKYDLAGKLADMTGLKRKTVIEILSRVESSVFQQFQESPEEFIAQAERLILNVKETAISENIIYHTSDEKYTKDIFTQQTIQGKQGVDAMKVGKHLYDYVKYRSGAEKEFIERLEASKEVAVYVKLPEQFYISTPAGRYMPEWAIALYRETKGKRFFVVGKKAGKDKDSNQSKIAENIKICCASKHLTEISAGKVVF
;
A
#
# COMPACT_ATOMS: atom_id res chain seq x y z
N THR A 1 -21.56 27.16 -0.54
CA THR A 1 -21.22 25.88 0.13
C THR A 1 -19.74 25.67 -0.03
N LEU A 2 -18.95 25.91 1.02
CA LEU A 2 -17.50 25.73 1.00
C LEU A 2 -17.22 24.24 1.21
N THR A 3 -16.65 23.57 0.22
CA THR A 3 -16.17 22.20 0.36
C THR A 3 -14.71 22.25 0.80
N VAL A 4 -14.44 21.94 2.06
CA VAL A 4 -13.08 21.90 2.61
C VAL A 4 -12.46 20.55 2.24
N ILE A 5 -11.41 20.56 1.43
CA ILE A 5 -10.61 19.36 1.10
C ILE A 5 -9.58 19.15 2.21
N ALA A 6 -9.71 18.06 2.96
CA ALA A 6 -8.99 17.75 4.20
C ALA A 6 -7.52 17.31 4.02
N SER A 7 -6.76 17.86 3.06
CA SER A 7 -5.34 17.52 2.86
C SER A 7 -4.35 18.61 3.21
N GLU A 8 -4.82 19.80 3.53
CA GLU A 8 -3.96 20.94 3.91
C GLU A 8 -3.89 21.07 5.42
N SER A 9 -2.72 21.43 5.95
CA SER A 9 -2.61 21.77 7.36
C SER A 9 -3.47 23.01 7.65
N TYR A 10 -4.10 23.07 8.83
CA TYR A 10 -4.92 24.22 9.23
C TYR A 10 -4.20 25.57 9.05
N GLU A 11 -2.88 25.59 9.26
CA GLU A 11 -2.05 26.77 9.02
C GLU A 11 -1.97 27.17 7.55
N SER A 12 -1.86 26.21 6.63
CA SER A 12 -1.87 26.49 5.19
C SER A 12 -3.23 27.00 4.73
N PHE A 13 -4.31 26.42 5.28
CA PHE A 13 -5.67 26.85 5.02
C PHE A 13 -5.92 28.29 5.52
N VAL A 14 -5.52 28.60 6.76
CA VAL A 14 -5.67 29.94 7.34
C VAL A 14 -4.84 30.96 6.56
N LYS A 15 -3.61 30.62 6.16
CA LYS A 15 -2.78 31.50 5.31
C LYS A 15 -3.38 31.71 3.92
N GLY A 16 -3.96 30.66 3.32
CA GLY A 16 -4.69 30.76 2.05
C GLY A 16 -5.89 31.69 2.15
N LEU A 17 -6.73 31.48 3.16
CA LEU A 17 -7.91 32.29 3.42
C LEU A 17 -7.56 33.78 3.71
N GLN A 18 -6.52 34.01 4.49
CA GLN A 18 -6.02 35.36 4.76
C GLN A 18 -5.50 36.07 3.50
N SER A 19 -4.85 35.31 2.59
CA SER A 19 -4.39 35.82 1.29
C SER A 19 -5.57 36.20 0.39
N GLU A 20 -6.58 35.36 0.34
CA GLU A 20 -7.79 35.57 -0.48
C GLU A 20 -8.63 36.72 0.01
N ILE A 21 -8.85 36.83 1.33
CA ILE A 21 -9.52 38.00 1.95
C ILE A 21 -8.74 39.27 1.72
N ALA A 22 -7.40 39.26 1.79
CA ALA A 22 -6.58 40.41 1.52
C ALA A 22 -6.64 40.87 0.05
N GLU A 23 -6.72 39.93 -0.90
CA GLU A 23 -6.88 40.22 -2.32
C GLU A 23 -8.27 40.78 -2.66
N ASP A 24 -9.32 40.27 -2.03
CA ASP A 24 -10.71 40.71 -2.27
C ASP A 24 -11.03 42.08 -1.61
N VAL A 25 -10.49 42.32 -0.41
CA VAL A 25 -10.82 43.54 0.37
C VAL A 25 -9.89 44.73 0.01
N PHE A 26 -8.62 44.46 -0.29
CA PHE A 26 -7.61 45.53 -0.46
C PHE A 26 -7.05 45.65 -1.88
N GLY A 27 -7.45 44.80 -2.81
CA GLY A 27 -6.99 44.78 -4.20
C GLY A 27 -5.52 44.35 -4.35
N LYS A 28 -5.13 44.02 -5.58
CA LYS A 28 -3.83 43.41 -5.92
C LYS A 28 -2.56 44.19 -5.59
N GLN A 29 -2.67 45.35 -4.97
CA GLN A 29 -1.53 46.27 -4.66
C GLN A 29 -1.23 46.47 -3.17
N SER A 30 -1.95 45.84 -2.24
CA SER A 30 -1.63 45.96 -0.82
C SER A 30 -0.44 45.10 -0.44
N ARG A 31 0.54 45.69 0.23
CA ARG A 31 1.71 45.01 0.74
C ARG A 31 1.26 44.00 1.81
N LYS A 32 1.49 42.72 1.59
CA LYS A 32 1.13 41.58 2.48
C LYS A 32 1.56 41.68 3.95
N ALA A 33 2.41 42.65 4.30
CA ALA A 33 3.01 42.78 5.63
C ALA A 33 2.13 43.51 6.67
N ASP A 34 1.18 44.35 6.26
CA ASP A 34 0.44 45.20 7.20
C ASP A 34 -0.94 44.64 7.59
N VAL A 35 -1.51 43.73 6.80
CA VAL A 35 -2.86 43.16 7.05
C VAL A 35 -2.87 42.11 8.16
N CYS A 36 -1.73 41.47 8.44
CA CYS A 36 -1.65 40.37 9.41
C CYS A 36 -1.44 40.83 10.87
N ARG A 37 -1.27 42.12 11.15
CA ARG A 37 -0.97 42.58 12.52
C ARG A 37 -2.18 42.82 13.41
N ASP A 38 -3.36 43.00 12.85
CA ASP A 38 -4.55 43.43 13.61
C ASP A 38 -5.74 42.45 13.54
N ILE A 39 -5.55 41.26 12.94
CA ILE A 39 -6.60 40.24 12.97
C ILE A 39 -6.31 39.30 14.14
N GLU A 40 -6.92 39.58 15.26
CA GLU A 40 -6.98 38.64 16.38
C GLU A 40 -7.91 37.48 16.00
N VAL A 41 -7.32 36.37 15.55
CA VAL A 41 -8.08 35.15 15.24
C VAL A 41 -8.56 34.61 16.56
N ILE A 42 -9.80 34.91 16.95
CA ILE A 42 -10.46 34.30 18.09
C ILE A 42 -10.71 32.82 17.72
N ILE A 43 -9.78 31.97 18.09
CA ILE A 43 -9.99 30.52 18.02
C ILE A 43 -10.96 30.17 19.15
N PRO A 44 -12.20 29.73 18.86
CA PRO A 44 -13.13 29.34 19.93
C PRO A 44 -12.44 28.32 20.83
N GLU A 45 -12.61 28.43 22.14
CA GLU A 45 -11.99 27.48 23.11
C GLU A 45 -12.31 26.01 22.80
N ASN A 46 -13.45 25.76 22.16
CA ASN A 46 -13.87 24.45 21.67
C ASN A 46 -13.05 23.91 20.47
N ALA A 47 -12.26 24.75 19.81
CA ALA A 47 -11.39 24.36 18.70
C ALA A 47 -9.96 23.97 19.15
N ARG A 48 -9.64 24.04 20.45
CA ARG A 48 -8.39 23.50 20.99
C ARG A 48 -8.46 21.99 20.97
N SER A 49 -7.85 21.38 19.94
CA SER A 49 -7.73 19.93 19.86
C SER A 49 -7.05 19.39 21.13
N ARG A 50 -7.83 18.68 21.94
CA ARG A 50 -7.32 18.08 23.18
C ARG A 50 -6.38 16.94 22.82
N ARG A 51 -5.14 16.99 23.32
CA ARG A 51 -4.24 15.83 23.25
C ARG A 51 -4.85 14.71 24.09
N VAL A 52 -4.93 13.53 23.50
CA VAL A 52 -5.42 12.31 24.14
C VAL A 52 -4.36 11.23 24.03
N GLU A 53 -4.19 10.49 25.10
CA GLU A 53 -3.41 9.28 25.11
C GLU A 53 -4.35 8.10 24.88
N LEU A 54 -4.04 7.25 23.92
CA LEU A 54 -4.84 6.09 23.58
C LEU A 54 -4.56 4.99 24.59
N LYS A 55 -5.56 4.64 25.40
CA LYS A 55 -5.46 3.61 26.43
C LYS A 55 -6.07 2.31 25.93
N VAL A 56 -5.34 1.21 26.15
CA VAL A 56 -5.85 -0.13 25.86
C VAL A 56 -6.96 -0.46 26.85
N ASP A 57 -8.07 -0.93 26.31
CA ASP A 57 -9.18 -1.50 27.09
C ASP A 57 -8.82 -2.94 27.47
N GLN A 58 -8.52 -3.16 28.73
CA GLN A 58 -8.07 -4.47 29.25
C GLN A 58 -9.18 -5.52 29.20
N GLU A 59 -10.44 -5.12 29.31
CA GLU A 59 -11.57 -6.04 29.21
C GLU A 59 -11.69 -6.57 27.78
N LYS A 60 -11.56 -5.71 26.79
CA LYS A 60 -11.55 -6.11 25.37
C LYS A 60 -10.32 -6.91 24.99
N LEU A 61 -9.13 -6.53 25.49
CA LEU A 61 -7.88 -7.25 25.22
C LEU A 61 -7.94 -8.71 25.68
N ASN A 62 -8.60 -8.96 26.82
CA ASN A 62 -8.75 -10.28 27.41
C ASN A 62 -10.11 -10.92 27.06
N GLY A 63 -10.99 -10.18 26.41
CA GLY A 63 -12.30 -10.65 25.97
C GLY A 63 -12.23 -11.81 24.98
N GLU A 64 -13.29 -12.61 24.94
CA GLU A 64 -13.39 -13.80 24.09
C GLU A 64 -13.25 -13.46 22.60
N GLU A 65 -13.91 -12.38 22.15
CA GLU A 65 -13.93 -12.00 20.74
C GLU A 65 -12.54 -11.61 20.20
N PHE A 66 -11.81 -10.80 20.98
CA PHE A 66 -10.44 -10.42 20.61
C PHE A 66 -9.48 -11.61 20.75
N SER A 67 -9.62 -12.42 21.79
CA SER A 67 -8.78 -13.61 21.99
C SER A 67 -8.97 -14.62 20.86
N ALA A 68 -10.20 -14.82 20.38
CA ALA A 68 -10.50 -15.67 19.25
C ALA A 68 -9.90 -15.10 17.94
N LEU A 69 -10.06 -13.79 17.69
CA LEU A 69 -9.41 -13.12 16.54
C LEU A 69 -7.89 -13.30 16.60
N TRP A 70 -7.28 -12.96 17.74
CA TRP A 70 -5.84 -12.99 17.92
C TRP A 70 -5.25 -14.38 17.73
N SER A 71 -5.88 -15.41 18.27
CA SER A 71 -5.44 -16.80 18.13
C SER A 71 -5.38 -17.27 16.67
N ASN A 72 -6.17 -16.66 15.78
CA ASN A 72 -6.20 -17.01 14.36
C ASN A 72 -5.19 -16.22 13.51
N ILE A 73 -4.58 -15.14 14.04
CA ILE A 73 -3.64 -14.30 13.28
C ILE A 73 -2.25 -14.19 13.90
N CYS A 74 -2.07 -14.56 15.18
CA CYS A 74 -0.83 -14.29 15.92
C CYS A 74 0.34 -15.23 15.56
N LEU A 75 0.12 -16.33 14.83
CA LEU A 75 1.18 -17.27 14.48
C LEU A 75 2.16 -16.62 13.49
N LYS A 76 3.45 -16.77 13.79
CA LYS A 76 4.50 -16.47 12.82
C LYS A 76 4.69 -17.67 11.91
N SER A 77 5.21 -17.43 10.73
CA SER A 77 5.53 -18.46 9.76
C SER A 77 6.82 -18.15 9.02
N THR A 78 7.46 -19.18 8.54
CA THR A 78 8.48 -19.14 7.50
C THR A 78 7.84 -19.53 6.17
N TYR A 79 8.50 -19.25 5.07
CA TYR A 79 8.01 -19.64 3.75
C TYR A 79 9.12 -20.27 2.91
N THR A 80 8.71 -21.12 1.99
CA THR A 80 9.54 -21.60 0.88
C THR A 80 8.90 -21.19 -0.44
N VAL A 81 9.72 -20.87 -1.42
CA VAL A 81 9.25 -20.61 -2.80
C VAL A 81 9.93 -21.62 -3.70
N ASN A 82 9.15 -22.53 -4.26
CA ASN A 82 9.63 -23.48 -5.24
C ASN A 82 9.66 -22.81 -6.61
N PHE A 83 10.77 -22.15 -6.90
CA PHE A 83 10.92 -21.35 -8.10
C PHE A 83 11.47 -22.17 -9.25
N ASP A 84 10.62 -22.50 -10.22
CA ASP A 84 11.03 -23.11 -11.47
C ASP A 84 11.47 -22.03 -12.47
N THR A 85 12.79 -21.94 -12.65
CA THR A 85 13.38 -20.93 -13.56
C THR A 85 13.03 -21.21 -15.02
N GLU A 86 12.97 -22.46 -15.44
CA GLU A 86 12.63 -22.83 -16.83
C GLU A 86 11.18 -22.43 -17.15
N LYS A 87 10.26 -22.77 -16.28
CA LYS A 87 8.86 -22.35 -16.41
C LYS A 87 8.71 -20.82 -16.47
N LEU A 88 9.46 -20.10 -15.61
CA LEU A 88 9.47 -18.64 -15.65
C LEU A 88 9.95 -18.11 -17.00
N VAL A 89 11.03 -18.67 -17.55
CA VAL A 89 11.57 -18.31 -18.87
C VAL A 89 10.51 -18.54 -19.94
N GLU A 90 9.90 -19.73 -19.98
CA GLU A 90 8.86 -20.06 -20.95
C GLU A 90 7.65 -19.11 -20.89
N ASP A 91 7.15 -18.84 -19.68
CA ASP A 91 6.01 -17.96 -19.50
C ASP A 91 6.35 -16.50 -19.83
N ALA A 92 7.57 -16.05 -19.50
CA ALA A 92 8.05 -14.71 -19.91
C ALA A 92 8.17 -14.58 -21.44
N VAL A 93 8.70 -15.59 -22.12
CA VAL A 93 8.78 -15.60 -23.59
C VAL A 93 7.39 -15.58 -24.23
N LYS A 94 6.46 -16.40 -23.72
CA LYS A 94 5.07 -16.44 -24.22
C LYS A 94 4.40 -15.08 -24.10
N ILE A 95 4.53 -14.42 -22.93
CA ILE A 95 3.87 -13.14 -22.70
C ILE A 95 4.50 -12.01 -23.49
N LEU A 96 5.84 -12.00 -23.64
CA LEU A 96 6.55 -11.03 -24.46
C LEU A 96 6.14 -11.15 -25.93
N ASN A 97 6.08 -12.35 -26.48
CA ASN A 97 5.67 -12.57 -27.87
C ASN A 97 4.21 -12.17 -28.11
N ARG A 98 3.32 -12.32 -27.11
CA ARG A 98 1.91 -12.00 -27.22
C ARG A 98 1.58 -10.54 -26.99
N GLU A 99 2.21 -9.87 -26.03
CA GLU A 99 1.76 -8.59 -25.49
C GLU A 99 2.76 -7.44 -25.65
N LEU A 100 4.02 -7.73 -26.05
CA LEU A 100 4.96 -6.65 -26.30
C LEU A 100 4.70 -6.05 -27.67
N HIS A 101 4.02 -4.90 -27.68
CA HIS A 101 3.74 -4.15 -28.90
C HIS A 101 4.09 -2.68 -28.68
N ILE A 102 5.06 -2.18 -29.42
CA ILE A 102 5.41 -0.77 -29.46
C ILE A 102 4.51 -0.09 -30.48
N GLN A 103 3.74 0.89 -30.05
CA GLN A 103 2.98 1.73 -30.96
C GLN A 103 3.94 2.59 -31.79
N ASP A 104 3.87 2.41 -33.09
CA ASP A 104 4.64 3.18 -34.08
C ASP A 104 4.28 4.67 -33.94
N MET A 105 4.93 5.38 -33.05
CA MET A 105 4.88 6.84 -33.00
C MET A 105 5.75 7.37 -34.12
N ARG A 106 5.37 7.15 -35.35
CA ARG A 106 5.94 7.87 -36.49
C ARG A 106 5.62 9.34 -36.35
N PHE A 107 6.46 10.05 -35.61
CA PHE A 107 6.57 11.48 -35.81
C PHE A 107 6.95 11.66 -37.30
N LYS A 108 6.01 12.19 -38.08
CA LYS A 108 6.27 12.71 -39.42
C LYS A 108 7.21 13.90 -39.33
N GLY A 109 8.45 13.64 -39.07
CA GLY A 109 9.57 14.59 -39.16
C GLY A 109 10.67 13.93 -39.96
N LYS A 110 10.80 14.32 -41.21
CA LYS A 110 11.99 14.02 -42.02
C LYS A 110 13.22 14.51 -41.27
N ASN A 111 13.89 13.63 -40.59
CA ASN A 111 15.32 13.69 -40.36
C ASN A 111 15.78 12.23 -40.31
N GLU A 112 16.53 11.82 -41.31
CA GLU A 112 17.39 10.65 -41.23
C GLU A 112 18.36 10.87 -40.08
N ALA A 113 17.91 10.51 -38.89
CA ALA A 113 18.77 10.50 -37.71
C ALA A 113 19.83 9.47 -37.95
N ALA A 114 21.08 9.92 -38.02
CA ALA A 114 22.26 9.08 -38.05
C ALA A 114 22.03 7.92 -37.07
N LYS A 115 22.17 6.67 -37.59
CA LYS A 115 22.18 5.46 -36.79
C LYS A 115 23.37 5.54 -35.83
N SER A 116 23.16 6.21 -34.69
CA SER A 116 24.14 6.16 -33.61
C SER A 116 24.11 4.75 -33.07
N VAL A 117 25.21 4.02 -33.22
CA VAL A 117 25.37 2.68 -32.65
C VAL A 117 25.57 2.87 -31.15
N VAL A 118 24.49 3.17 -30.44
CA VAL A 118 24.48 3.17 -28.98
C VAL A 118 24.50 1.71 -28.53
N LYS A 119 25.58 1.30 -27.87
CA LYS A 119 25.66 -0.03 -27.28
C LYS A 119 24.80 -0.09 -26.04
N TYR A 120 23.60 -0.67 -26.14
CA TYR A 120 22.75 -0.94 -25.03
C TYR A 120 23.11 -2.26 -24.34
N ASP A 121 23.39 -2.23 -23.06
CA ASP A 121 23.38 -3.44 -22.23
C ASP A 121 21.95 -3.79 -21.81
N LEU A 122 21.14 -4.23 -22.78
CA LEU A 122 19.75 -4.58 -22.59
C LEU A 122 19.57 -5.63 -21.48
N ALA A 123 20.40 -6.67 -21.49
CA ALA A 123 20.29 -7.75 -20.52
C ALA A 123 20.65 -7.31 -19.09
N GLY A 124 21.66 -6.45 -18.94
CA GLY A 124 22.03 -5.85 -17.66
C GLY A 124 20.91 -4.96 -17.13
N LYS A 125 20.42 -4.04 -17.97
CA LYS A 125 19.34 -3.10 -17.59
C LYS A 125 18.07 -3.85 -17.15
N LEU A 126 17.62 -4.84 -17.91
CA LEU A 126 16.47 -5.65 -17.54
C LEU A 126 16.73 -6.51 -16.28
N ALA A 127 17.94 -7.03 -16.09
CA ALA A 127 18.30 -7.77 -14.89
C ALA A 127 18.20 -6.89 -13.63
N ASP A 128 18.72 -5.66 -13.69
CA ASP A 128 18.63 -4.69 -12.58
C ASP A 128 17.17 -4.29 -12.30
N MET A 129 16.38 -4.04 -13.34
CA MET A 129 14.98 -3.62 -13.22
C MET A 129 14.06 -4.75 -12.74
N THR A 130 14.30 -5.99 -13.15
CA THR A 130 13.46 -7.15 -12.77
C THR A 130 13.96 -7.89 -11.54
N GLY A 131 15.22 -7.67 -11.13
CA GLY A 131 15.89 -8.44 -10.07
C GLY A 131 16.09 -9.91 -10.45
N LEU A 132 16.09 -10.26 -11.73
CA LEU A 132 16.45 -11.57 -12.23
C LEU A 132 17.97 -11.65 -12.49
N LYS A 133 18.52 -12.86 -12.49
CA LYS A 133 19.91 -13.06 -12.89
C LYS A 133 20.08 -12.71 -14.37
N ARG A 134 21.17 -12.03 -14.72
CA ARG A 134 21.50 -11.67 -16.11
C ARG A 134 21.40 -12.87 -17.07
N LYS A 135 21.85 -14.06 -16.64
CA LYS A 135 21.74 -15.30 -17.43
C LYS A 135 20.29 -15.63 -17.78
N THR A 136 19.38 -15.51 -16.83
CA THR A 136 17.94 -15.77 -17.05
C THR A 136 17.34 -14.75 -18.03
N VAL A 137 17.71 -13.48 -17.91
CA VAL A 137 17.26 -12.44 -18.85
C VAL A 137 17.78 -12.70 -20.27
N ILE A 138 19.07 -13.07 -20.42
CA ILE A 138 19.63 -13.44 -21.71
C ILE A 138 18.87 -14.63 -22.32
N GLU A 139 18.53 -15.62 -21.51
CA GLU A 139 17.79 -16.79 -21.95
C GLU A 139 16.38 -16.41 -22.43
N ILE A 140 15.67 -15.57 -21.70
CA ILE A 140 14.37 -15.01 -22.12
C ILE A 140 14.52 -14.31 -23.48
N LEU A 141 15.42 -13.34 -23.57
CA LEU A 141 15.62 -12.54 -24.77
C LEU A 141 16.04 -13.37 -26.00
N SER A 142 16.81 -14.45 -25.79
CA SER A 142 17.23 -15.33 -26.87
C SER A 142 16.11 -16.20 -27.45
N ARG A 143 15.04 -16.43 -26.70
CA ARG A 143 13.88 -17.22 -27.10
C ARG A 143 12.71 -16.37 -27.62
N VAL A 144 12.79 -15.04 -27.50
CA VAL A 144 11.77 -14.11 -28.03
C VAL A 144 11.84 -14.10 -29.55
N GLU A 145 10.68 -14.03 -30.21
CA GLU A 145 10.57 -13.98 -31.67
C GLU A 145 11.30 -12.77 -32.26
N SER A 146 11.97 -12.98 -33.40
CA SER A 146 12.71 -11.92 -34.05
C SER A 146 11.89 -10.69 -34.42
N SER A 147 10.61 -10.88 -34.74
CA SER A 147 9.64 -9.81 -35.02
C SER A 147 9.41 -8.89 -33.82
N VAL A 148 9.32 -9.48 -32.62
CA VAL A 148 9.16 -8.74 -31.37
C VAL A 148 10.46 -8.05 -30.99
N PHE A 149 11.60 -8.75 -31.14
CA PHE A 149 12.89 -8.19 -30.81
C PHE A 149 13.31 -7.03 -31.75
N GLN A 150 12.85 -7.01 -33.02
CA GLN A 150 13.09 -5.91 -33.94
C GLN A 150 12.51 -4.58 -33.41
N GLN A 151 11.42 -4.60 -32.67
CA GLN A 151 10.83 -3.40 -32.07
C GLN A 151 11.78 -2.68 -31.10
N PHE A 152 12.78 -3.38 -30.55
CA PHE A 152 13.85 -2.76 -29.77
C PHE A 152 14.66 -1.73 -30.58
N GLN A 153 14.84 -1.93 -31.89
CA GLN A 153 15.57 -1.00 -32.76
C GLN A 153 14.76 0.29 -33.03
N GLU A 154 13.43 0.21 -32.95
CA GLU A 154 12.54 1.33 -33.21
C GLU A 154 12.39 2.25 -31.98
N SER A 155 12.21 1.68 -30.82
CA SER A 155 12.09 2.42 -29.55
C SER A 155 12.69 1.62 -28.37
N PRO A 156 14.00 1.71 -28.13
CA PRO A 156 14.68 0.93 -27.08
C PRO A 156 14.12 1.16 -25.68
N GLU A 157 13.82 2.41 -25.32
CA GLU A 157 13.35 2.74 -23.97
C GLU A 157 11.93 2.22 -23.72
N GLU A 158 11.05 2.32 -24.72
CA GLU A 158 9.70 1.79 -24.61
C GLU A 158 9.69 0.26 -24.57
N PHE A 159 10.53 -0.37 -25.40
CA PHE A 159 10.73 -1.82 -25.35
C PHE A 159 11.15 -2.28 -23.96
N ILE A 160 12.16 -1.62 -23.38
CA ILE A 160 12.67 -1.95 -22.04
C ILE A 160 11.57 -1.80 -21.00
N ALA A 161 10.80 -0.70 -21.01
CA ALA A 161 9.75 -0.44 -20.05
C ALA A 161 8.60 -1.47 -20.14
N GLN A 162 8.20 -1.85 -21.36
CA GLN A 162 7.17 -2.87 -21.56
C GLN A 162 7.69 -4.28 -21.19
N ALA A 163 8.91 -4.63 -21.60
CA ALA A 163 9.53 -5.90 -21.25
C ALA A 163 9.70 -6.06 -19.73
N GLU A 164 10.19 -5.02 -19.04
CA GLU A 164 10.25 -5.00 -17.58
C GLU A 164 8.89 -5.33 -16.96
N ARG A 165 7.86 -4.59 -17.35
CA ARG A 165 6.52 -4.77 -16.81
C ARG A 165 5.99 -6.19 -16.99
N LEU A 166 6.14 -6.75 -18.20
CA LEU A 166 5.67 -8.08 -18.54
C LEU A 166 6.43 -9.18 -17.78
N ILE A 167 7.76 -9.09 -17.73
CA ILE A 167 8.60 -10.04 -16.98
C ILE A 167 8.30 -9.99 -15.49
N LEU A 168 8.11 -8.80 -14.93
CA LEU A 168 7.74 -8.64 -13.51
C LEU A 168 6.37 -9.24 -13.20
N ASN A 169 5.38 -9.12 -14.09
CA ASN A 169 4.08 -9.76 -13.91
C ASN A 169 4.19 -11.29 -13.88
N VAL A 170 5.01 -11.88 -14.75
CA VAL A 170 5.27 -13.33 -14.73
C VAL A 170 5.96 -13.76 -13.44
N LYS A 171 6.95 -12.99 -12.99
CA LYS A 171 7.64 -13.24 -11.72
C LYS A 171 6.69 -13.16 -10.51
N GLU A 172 5.78 -12.18 -10.49
CA GLU A 172 4.73 -12.05 -9.47
C GLU A 172 3.86 -13.31 -9.43
N THR A 173 3.37 -13.74 -10.58
CA THR A 173 2.54 -14.94 -10.70
C THR A 173 3.30 -16.17 -10.23
N ALA A 174 4.53 -16.37 -10.68
CA ALA A 174 5.36 -17.50 -10.30
C ALA A 174 5.62 -17.57 -8.78
N ILE A 175 5.90 -16.44 -8.14
CA ILE A 175 6.06 -16.38 -6.69
C ILE A 175 4.73 -16.66 -5.98
N SER A 176 3.65 -16.02 -6.43
CA SER A 176 2.33 -16.13 -5.82
C SER A 176 1.77 -17.55 -5.89
N GLU A 177 2.01 -18.27 -6.97
CA GLU A 177 1.55 -19.66 -7.13
C GLU A 177 2.35 -20.66 -6.29
N ASN A 178 3.66 -20.46 -6.20
CA ASN A 178 4.59 -21.45 -5.68
C ASN A 178 5.11 -21.17 -4.26
N ILE A 179 4.59 -20.14 -3.58
CA ILE A 179 4.90 -19.90 -2.17
C ILE A 179 4.11 -20.84 -1.28
N ILE A 180 4.82 -21.48 -0.35
CA ILE A 180 4.26 -22.35 0.69
C ILE A 180 4.68 -21.78 2.04
N TYR A 181 3.70 -21.54 2.91
CA TYR A 181 3.95 -21.12 4.28
C TYR A 181 4.02 -22.31 5.23
N HIS A 182 4.95 -22.26 6.15
CA HIS A 182 5.14 -23.24 7.21
C HIS A 182 4.92 -22.53 8.54
N THR A 183 3.96 -22.98 9.31
CA THR A 183 3.70 -22.44 10.66
C THR A 183 4.89 -22.71 11.56
N SER A 184 5.25 -21.75 12.38
CA SER A 184 6.23 -21.91 13.46
C SER A 184 5.51 -21.91 14.81
N ASP A 185 6.19 -22.42 15.85
CA ASP A 185 5.69 -22.34 17.23
C ASP A 185 5.75 -20.91 17.80
N GLU A 186 6.43 -20.01 17.10
CA GLU A 186 6.52 -18.61 17.51
C GLU A 186 5.21 -17.86 17.27
N LYS A 187 4.86 -17.01 18.24
CA LYS A 187 3.64 -16.19 18.22
C LYS A 187 3.95 -14.74 18.54
N TYR A 188 3.18 -13.84 17.97
CA TYR A 188 3.07 -12.49 18.49
C TYR A 188 2.31 -12.52 19.80
N THR A 189 2.86 -11.89 20.85
CA THR A 189 2.16 -11.75 22.13
C THR A 189 1.25 -10.51 22.11
N LYS A 190 0.23 -10.48 22.97
CA LYS A 190 -0.67 -9.33 23.09
C LYS A 190 0.05 -8.08 23.61
N ASP A 191 1.27 -8.21 24.14
CA ASP A 191 2.08 -7.11 24.65
C ASP A 191 2.42 -6.06 23.58
N ILE A 192 2.40 -6.44 22.29
CA ILE A 192 2.60 -5.48 21.19
C ILE A 192 1.58 -4.34 21.19
N PHE A 193 0.43 -4.53 21.84
CA PHE A 193 -0.61 -3.48 21.98
C PHE A 193 -0.39 -2.60 23.21
N THR A 194 0.42 -3.01 24.17
CA THR A 194 0.63 -2.29 25.44
C THR A 194 1.98 -1.62 25.56
N GLN A 195 2.94 -1.99 24.70
CA GLN A 195 4.33 -1.51 24.76
C GLN A 195 4.53 -0.07 24.31
N GLN A 196 3.58 0.54 23.61
CA GLN A 196 3.74 1.88 23.07
C GLN A 196 2.63 2.81 23.57
N THR A 197 3.04 4.00 24.02
CA THR A 197 2.14 5.10 24.29
C THR A 197 1.78 5.79 22.99
N ILE A 198 0.54 5.67 22.53
CA ILE A 198 0.04 6.33 21.33
C ILE A 198 -0.65 7.63 21.73
N GLN A 199 -0.26 8.74 21.13
CA GLN A 199 -0.89 10.03 21.34
C GLN A 199 -1.60 10.52 20.09
N GLY A 200 -2.75 11.16 20.27
CA GLY A 200 -3.53 11.78 19.20
C GLY A 200 -4.10 13.12 19.62
N LYS A 201 -4.69 13.83 18.67
CA LYS A 201 -5.45 15.06 18.88
C LYS A 201 -6.91 14.79 18.59
N GLN A 202 -7.75 14.81 19.62
CA GLN A 202 -9.18 14.57 19.47
C GLN A 202 -9.82 15.56 18.48
N GLY A 203 -10.59 15.05 17.53
CA GLY A 203 -11.25 15.84 16.49
C GLY A 203 -10.36 16.23 15.31
N VAL A 204 -9.04 15.97 15.38
CA VAL A 204 -8.08 16.26 14.28
C VAL A 204 -7.59 14.96 13.66
N ASP A 205 -6.92 14.11 14.44
CA ASP A 205 -6.33 12.84 14.00
C ASP A 205 -6.70 11.65 14.89
N ALA A 206 -7.55 11.88 15.92
CA ALA A 206 -8.04 10.83 16.82
C ALA A 206 -9.53 11.01 17.11
N MET A 207 -10.26 9.90 17.16
CA MET A 207 -11.67 9.88 17.55
C MET A 207 -11.92 8.86 18.64
N LYS A 208 -12.90 9.17 19.53
CA LYS A 208 -13.33 8.26 20.57
C LYS A 208 -14.16 7.14 19.96
N VAL A 209 -13.94 5.91 20.41
CA VAL A 209 -14.53 4.70 19.82
C VAL A 209 -14.97 3.73 20.93
N GLY A 210 -15.92 2.88 20.61
CA GLY A 210 -16.48 1.93 21.56
C GLY A 210 -16.08 0.48 21.31
N LYS A 211 -15.84 0.10 20.05
CA LYS A 211 -15.53 -1.29 19.64
C LYS A 211 -14.06 -1.54 19.36
N HIS A 212 -13.26 -0.49 19.26
CA HIS A 212 -11.83 -0.61 19.06
C HIS A 212 -11.15 -1.09 20.36
N LEU A 213 -9.99 -1.74 20.23
CA LEU A 213 -9.18 -2.22 21.36
C LEU A 213 -8.70 -1.10 22.28
N TYR A 214 -8.56 0.12 21.76
CA TYR A 214 -8.22 1.33 22.52
C TYR A 214 -9.46 2.22 22.64
N ASP A 215 -9.48 3.09 23.64
CA ASP A 215 -10.55 4.07 23.87
C ASP A 215 -10.64 5.16 22.79
N TYR A 216 -9.54 5.42 22.10
CA TYR A 216 -9.44 6.26 20.92
C TYR A 216 -8.74 5.52 19.80
N VAL A 217 -9.00 5.92 18.56
CA VAL A 217 -8.29 5.44 17.38
C VAL A 217 -7.74 6.62 16.60
N LYS A 218 -6.50 6.47 16.13
CA LYS A 218 -5.82 7.48 15.31
C LYS A 218 -6.02 7.18 13.83
N TYR A 219 -6.38 8.19 13.04
CA TYR A 219 -6.58 8.11 11.60
C TYR A 219 -5.69 9.13 10.86
N ARG A 220 -5.33 8.83 9.61
CA ARG A 220 -4.44 9.65 8.77
C ARG A 220 -5.18 10.30 7.60
N SER A 221 -6.42 9.87 7.30
CA SER A 221 -7.20 10.38 6.18
C SER A 221 -8.68 10.37 6.47
N GLY A 222 -9.45 11.16 5.70
CA GLY A 222 -10.91 11.15 5.77
C GLY A 222 -11.52 9.79 5.44
N ALA A 223 -10.95 9.08 4.46
CA ALA A 223 -11.40 7.73 4.10
C ALA A 223 -11.19 6.73 5.25
N GLU A 224 -10.08 6.82 5.97
CA GLU A 224 -9.82 5.99 7.14
C GLU A 224 -10.79 6.31 8.28
N LYS A 225 -11.08 7.60 8.49
CA LYS A 225 -12.10 8.04 9.46
C LYS A 225 -13.47 7.46 9.14
N GLU A 226 -13.92 7.57 7.89
CA GLU A 226 -15.20 7.02 7.43
C GLU A 226 -15.25 5.49 7.63
N PHE A 227 -14.16 4.79 7.35
CA PHE A 227 -14.04 3.36 7.59
C PHE A 227 -14.26 3.02 9.08
N ILE A 228 -13.61 3.76 9.99
CA ILE A 228 -13.77 3.58 11.45
C ILE A 228 -15.23 3.84 11.85
N GLU A 229 -15.85 4.92 11.36
CA GLU A 229 -17.25 5.26 11.65
C GLU A 229 -18.20 4.13 11.21
N ARG A 230 -17.94 3.50 10.06
CA ARG A 230 -18.70 2.33 9.58
C ARG A 230 -18.52 1.11 10.49
N LEU A 231 -17.31 0.85 10.98
CA LEU A 231 -17.05 -0.25 11.92
C LEU A 231 -17.79 -0.02 13.25
N GLU A 232 -17.78 1.20 13.78
CA GLU A 232 -18.50 1.57 15.00
C GLU A 232 -20.03 1.45 14.84
N ALA A 233 -20.56 1.84 13.70
CA ALA A 233 -22.00 1.78 13.39
C ALA A 233 -22.50 0.35 13.13
N SER A 234 -21.66 -0.55 12.68
CA SER A 234 -22.06 -1.92 12.32
C SER A 234 -22.41 -2.76 13.54
N LYS A 235 -23.62 -3.31 13.59
CA LYS A 235 -24.05 -4.22 14.66
C LYS A 235 -23.36 -5.59 14.61
N GLU A 236 -22.75 -5.94 13.50
CA GLU A 236 -22.05 -7.21 13.31
C GLU A 236 -20.65 -7.20 13.89
N VAL A 237 -19.99 -6.04 13.94
CA VAL A 237 -18.62 -5.89 14.44
C VAL A 237 -18.62 -5.98 15.96
N ALA A 238 -17.92 -6.98 16.47
CA ALA A 238 -17.71 -7.21 17.90
C ALA A 238 -16.55 -6.39 18.44
N VAL A 239 -15.38 -6.54 17.83
CA VAL A 239 -14.15 -5.82 18.16
C VAL A 239 -13.30 -5.64 16.91
N TYR A 240 -12.57 -4.54 16.85
CA TYR A 240 -11.56 -4.31 15.84
C TYR A 240 -10.33 -3.64 16.43
N VAL A 241 -9.20 -3.76 15.74
CA VAL A 241 -7.94 -3.15 16.16
C VAL A 241 -7.13 -2.69 14.97
N LYS A 242 -6.48 -1.54 15.11
CA LYS A 242 -5.41 -1.12 14.22
C LYS A 242 -4.14 -1.85 14.62
N LEU A 243 -3.61 -2.67 13.72
CA LEU A 243 -2.44 -3.50 14.00
C LEU A 243 -1.17 -2.62 14.09
N PRO A 244 -0.31 -2.85 15.09
CA PRO A 244 0.93 -2.11 15.23
C PRO A 244 1.97 -2.57 14.18
N GLU A 245 2.93 -1.71 13.87
CA GLU A 245 3.99 -1.99 12.88
C GLU A 245 4.87 -3.20 13.24
N GLN A 246 4.90 -3.59 14.51
CA GLN A 246 5.59 -4.81 14.98
C GLN A 246 4.91 -6.09 14.46
N PHE A 247 3.60 -6.01 14.14
CA PHE A 247 2.89 -7.11 13.51
C PHE A 247 3.12 -7.08 12.00
N TYR A 248 3.83 -8.06 11.47
CA TYR A 248 4.12 -8.17 10.05
C TYR A 248 4.12 -9.62 9.58
N ILE A 249 3.86 -9.80 8.31
CA ILE A 249 3.95 -11.08 7.62
C ILE A 249 5.20 -11.03 6.74
N SER A 250 6.06 -12.04 6.85
CA SER A 250 7.25 -12.17 6.00
C SER A 250 6.87 -12.63 4.61
N THR A 251 7.36 -11.92 3.59
CA THR A 251 7.11 -12.27 2.18
C THR A 251 8.40 -12.14 1.36
N PRO A 252 8.48 -12.75 0.17
CA PRO A 252 9.64 -12.62 -0.72
C PRO A 252 9.93 -11.18 -1.16
N ALA A 253 8.92 -10.31 -1.13
CA ALA A 253 9.05 -8.88 -1.44
C ALA A 253 9.29 -8.00 -0.21
N GLY A 254 9.56 -8.59 0.96
CA GLY A 254 9.78 -7.92 2.23
C GLY A 254 8.60 -8.05 3.20
N ARG A 255 8.66 -7.30 4.29
CA ARG A 255 7.61 -7.33 5.33
C ARG A 255 6.32 -6.71 4.82
N TYR A 256 5.22 -7.38 5.05
CA TYR A 256 3.88 -6.84 4.84
C TYR A 256 3.24 -6.54 6.19
N MET A 257 2.76 -5.33 6.37
CA MET A 257 2.13 -4.86 7.60
C MET A 257 0.64 -4.58 7.32
N PRO A 258 -0.26 -5.51 7.65
CA PRO A 258 -1.69 -5.25 7.55
C PRO A 258 -2.10 -4.15 8.52
N GLU A 259 -3.15 -3.41 8.17
CA GLU A 259 -3.56 -2.23 8.98
C GLU A 259 -4.58 -2.57 10.05
N TRP A 260 -5.54 -3.46 9.74
CA TRP A 260 -6.68 -3.70 10.63
C TRP A 260 -6.95 -5.18 10.79
N ALA A 261 -7.41 -5.55 11.99
CA ALA A 261 -8.00 -6.85 12.26
C ALA A 261 -9.39 -6.64 12.90
N ILE A 262 -10.38 -7.40 12.44
CA ILE A 262 -11.80 -7.23 12.78
C ILE A 262 -12.39 -8.59 13.11
N ALA A 263 -13.12 -8.67 14.22
CA ALA A 263 -13.96 -9.82 14.59
C ALA A 263 -15.44 -9.45 14.53
N LEU A 264 -16.25 -10.36 14.02
CA LEU A 264 -17.71 -10.26 14.04
C LEU A 264 -18.26 -11.10 15.20
N TYR A 265 -19.44 -10.69 15.73
CA TYR A 265 -20.16 -11.47 16.75
C TYR A 265 -20.61 -12.83 16.23
N ARG A 266 -21.00 -12.91 14.98
CA ARG A 266 -21.47 -14.12 14.32
C ARG A 266 -20.77 -14.32 13.00
N GLU A 267 -20.68 -15.56 12.58
CA GLU A 267 -20.20 -15.88 11.24
C GLU A 267 -21.16 -15.32 10.20
N THR A 268 -20.61 -14.50 9.29
CA THR A 268 -21.33 -14.01 8.13
C THR A 268 -20.80 -14.78 6.92
N LYS A 269 -21.63 -15.60 6.29
CA LYS A 269 -21.25 -16.49 5.18
C LYS A 269 -20.07 -17.42 5.53
N GLY A 270 -20.04 -17.96 6.75
CA GLY A 270 -18.98 -18.85 7.24
C GLY A 270 -17.68 -18.15 7.64
N LYS A 271 -17.67 -16.81 7.73
CA LYS A 271 -16.47 -16.02 8.02
C LYS A 271 -16.69 -15.07 9.17
N ARG A 272 -15.79 -15.11 10.14
CA ARG A 272 -15.89 -14.33 11.39
C ARG A 272 -14.76 -13.32 11.55
N PHE A 273 -13.60 -13.56 10.96
CA PHE A 273 -12.42 -12.73 11.15
C PHE A 273 -11.95 -12.14 9.84
N PHE A 274 -11.55 -10.87 9.88
CA PHE A 274 -11.08 -10.13 8.71
C PHE A 274 -9.78 -9.42 9.06
N VAL A 275 -8.81 -9.51 8.15
CA VAL A 275 -7.61 -8.70 8.18
C VAL A 275 -7.64 -7.79 6.95
N VAL A 276 -7.48 -6.49 7.17
CA VAL A 276 -7.53 -5.50 6.10
C VAL A 276 -6.13 -4.94 5.87
N GLY A 277 -5.69 -5.04 4.66
CA GLY A 277 -4.40 -4.53 4.24
C GLY A 277 -4.48 -3.13 3.64
N LYS A 278 -3.34 -2.48 3.57
CA LYS A 278 -3.19 -1.20 2.89
C LYS A 278 -3.18 -1.43 1.38
N LYS A 279 -4.07 -0.76 0.65
CA LYS A 279 -3.93 -0.67 -0.81
C LYS A 279 -2.64 0.06 -1.17
N ALA A 280 -1.93 -0.43 -2.19
CA ALA A 280 -0.82 0.30 -2.78
C ALA A 280 -1.28 1.72 -3.13
N GLY A 281 -0.60 2.73 -2.56
CA GLY A 281 -0.90 4.13 -2.85
C GLY A 281 -0.70 4.43 -4.33
N LYS A 282 -1.50 5.36 -4.87
CA LYS A 282 -1.38 5.81 -6.28
C LYS A 282 -0.03 6.46 -6.61
N ASP A 283 0.74 6.81 -5.58
CA ASP A 283 1.98 7.58 -5.69
C ASP A 283 3.26 6.74 -5.87
N LYS A 284 3.13 5.42 -6.07
CA LYS A 284 4.29 4.58 -6.38
C LYS A 284 4.53 4.60 -7.90
N ASP A 285 5.44 5.46 -8.32
CA ASP A 285 5.70 5.78 -9.73
C ASP A 285 6.36 4.64 -10.54
N SER A 286 6.89 3.57 -9.92
CA SER A 286 7.52 2.47 -10.64
C SER A 286 6.65 1.20 -10.68
N ASN A 287 6.66 0.52 -11.81
CA ASN A 287 6.03 -0.79 -11.98
C ASN A 287 6.55 -1.81 -10.96
N GLN A 288 7.85 -1.79 -10.68
CA GLN A 288 8.49 -2.66 -9.69
C GLN A 288 7.91 -2.49 -8.28
N SER A 289 7.61 -1.24 -7.87
CA SER A 289 7.01 -0.95 -6.56
C SER A 289 5.58 -1.48 -6.45
N LYS A 290 4.79 -1.37 -7.53
CA LYS A 290 3.41 -1.91 -7.57
C LYS A 290 3.39 -3.42 -7.49
N ILE A 291 4.27 -4.06 -8.26
CA ILE A 291 4.38 -5.53 -8.29
C ILE A 291 4.87 -6.08 -6.96
N ALA A 292 5.88 -5.46 -6.35
CA ALA A 292 6.33 -5.85 -5.02
C ALA A 292 5.20 -5.78 -3.98
N GLU A 293 4.31 -4.78 -4.07
CA GLU A 293 3.17 -4.66 -3.17
C GLU A 293 2.11 -5.74 -3.44
N ASN A 294 1.84 -6.07 -4.70
CA ASN A 294 0.93 -7.15 -5.07
C ASN A 294 1.43 -8.50 -4.56
N ILE A 295 2.73 -8.79 -4.70
CA ILE A 295 3.35 -9.99 -4.14
C ILE A 295 3.11 -10.06 -2.63
N LYS A 296 3.35 -8.96 -1.91
CA LYS A 296 3.12 -8.90 -0.46
C LYS A 296 1.67 -9.19 -0.10
N ILE A 297 0.71 -8.57 -0.80
CA ILE A 297 -0.73 -8.77 -0.58
C ILE A 297 -1.13 -10.22 -0.83
N CYS A 298 -0.72 -10.80 -1.96
CA CYS A 298 -1.03 -12.18 -2.30
C CYS A 298 -0.42 -13.17 -1.30
N CYS A 299 0.84 -12.97 -0.92
CA CYS A 299 1.53 -13.77 0.08
C CYS A 299 0.88 -13.66 1.47
N ALA A 300 0.47 -12.46 1.88
CA ALA A 300 -0.22 -12.24 3.15
C ALA A 300 -1.58 -12.96 3.19
N SER A 301 -2.33 -12.93 2.09
CA SER A 301 -3.59 -13.67 1.97
C SER A 301 -3.37 -15.18 2.13
N LYS A 302 -2.37 -15.75 1.46
CA LYS A 302 -2.04 -17.17 1.60
C LYS A 302 -1.60 -17.54 3.02
N HIS A 303 -0.71 -16.71 3.62
CA HIS A 303 -0.29 -16.90 5.01
C HIS A 303 -1.47 -16.95 5.97
N LEU A 304 -2.35 -15.94 5.92
CA LEU A 304 -3.50 -15.86 6.82
C LEU A 304 -4.48 -17.01 6.60
N THR A 305 -4.68 -17.44 5.35
CA THR A 305 -5.51 -18.61 5.04
C THR A 305 -4.94 -19.87 5.67
N GLU A 306 -3.63 -20.08 5.54
CA GLU A 306 -2.93 -21.25 6.07
C GLU A 306 -3.00 -21.32 7.60
N ILE A 307 -2.54 -20.26 8.29
CA ILE A 307 -2.48 -20.25 9.77
C ILE A 307 -3.85 -20.29 10.44
N SER A 308 -4.91 -19.82 9.76
CA SER A 308 -6.27 -19.78 10.30
C SER A 308 -7.15 -20.94 9.83
N ALA A 309 -6.62 -21.86 9.02
CA ALA A 309 -7.40 -22.89 8.32
C ALA A 309 -8.61 -22.28 7.57
N GLY A 310 -8.41 -21.15 6.92
CA GLY A 310 -9.41 -20.43 6.13
C GLY A 310 -10.46 -19.64 6.92
N LYS A 311 -10.32 -19.52 8.24
CA LYS A 311 -11.25 -18.73 9.09
C LYS A 311 -11.07 -17.22 8.96
N VAL A 312 -9.90 -16.76 8.58
CA VAL A 312 -9.59 -15.35 8.36
C VAL A 312 -9.74 -15.01 6.90
N VAL A 313 -10.41 -13.90 6.62
CA VAL A 313 -10.50 -13.28 5.28
C VAL A 313 -9.52 -12.13 5.22
N PHE A 314 -8.78 -12.06 4.12
CA PHE A 314 -7.87 -10.97 3.83
C PHE A 314 -8.38 -10.13 2.66
#